data_dfa31819e32ed01d186d517b13dca968
#
_entry.id   dfa31819e32ed01d186d517b13dca968
#
_cell.length_a   1.000
_cell.length_b   1.000
_cell.length_c   1.000
_cell.angle_alpha   90.00
_cell.angle_beta   90.00
_cell.angle_gamma   90.00
#
_symmetry.space_group_name_H-M   'P 1'
#
loop_
_entity.id
_entity.type
_entity.pdbx_description
1 polymer ?
#
loop_
_entity_poly.entity_id
_entity_poly.type
_entity_poly.pdbx_seq_one_letter_code
_entity_poly.pdbx_strand_id
1 'polypeptide(L)'
;LPTPVLNTTLEGIALRTGRGTVCVVGNLADGEIAAWPDNLSGFKSLVVDMGWLKERNTDRNVCLFGYYEGEIAAGTTAVNVVLGRLVCRLNIAVSAKTAGIFSNVRIQLQNAQTKGYLFPSDVYLSPEGGGDYTEEVVIGADKVLGIAPLYRYYYMAENVTEGTDSGERTRLQIKAKKGGAEYTKAIDLGRSDIHDYSLRRNNNYTFNIVLE
;
A
#
# COMPACT_ATOMS: atom_id res chain seq x y z
N LEU A 1 -14.63 -5.44 -0.62
CA LEU A 1 -15.21 -5.66 0.70
C LEU A 1 -15.50 -4.30 1.32
N PRO A 2 -16.70 -4.07 1.88
CA PRO A 2 -16.94 -2.86 2.64
C PRO A 2 -15.90 -2.78 3.75
N THR A 3 -15.36 -1.61 3.95
CA THR A 3 -14.42 -1.34 5.06
C THR A 3 -15.17 -1.64 6.34
N PRO A 4 -14.74 -2.58 7.19
CA PRO A 4 -15.38 -2.75 8.48
C PRO A 4 -15.22 -1.43 9.24
N VAL A 5 -16.34 -0.79 9.55
CA VAL A 5 -16.35 0.37 10.43
C VAL A 5 -16.22 -0.17 11.84
N LEU A 6 -15.01 -0.14 12.36
CA LEU A 6 -14.78 -0.42 13.76
C LEU A 6 -15.05 0.86 14.53
N ASN A 7 -16.24 1.00 15.07
CA ASN A 7 -16.55 2.07 16.02
C ASN A 7 -16.03 1.64 17.38
N THR A 8 -14.98 2.27 17.85
CA THR A 8 -14.48 2.07 19.20
C THR A 8 -14.38 3.41 19.90
N THR A 9 -14.66 3.44 21.19
CA THR A 9 -14.53 4.64 22.01
C THR A 9 -13.37 4.45 22.98
N LEU A 10 -12.44 5.40 22.98
CA LEU A 10 -11.41 5.51 24.00
C LEU A 10 -11.90 6.51 25.04
N GLU A 11 -12.10 6.05 26.27
CA GLU A 11 -12.63 6.86 27.38
C GLU A 11 -11.51 7.33 28.32
N GLY A 12 -11.79 8.38 29.07
CA GLY A 12 -10.88 8.88 30.11
C GLY A 12 -9.65 9.61 29.60
N ILE A 13 -9.62 10.03 28.33
CA ILE A 13 -8.51 10.80 27.78
C ILE A 13 -8.67 12.27 28.12
N ALA A 14 -7.74 12.81 28.91
CA ALA A 14 -7.69 14.23 29.22
C ALA A 14 -7.17 15.04 28.04
N LEU A 15 -7.98 15.93 27.50
CA LEU A 15 -7.60 16.86 26.44
C LEU A 15 -7.53 18.29 26.98
N ARG A 16 -6.60 19.10 26.47
CA ARG A 16 -6.54 20.52 26.77
C ARG A 16 -7.57 21.27 25.94
N THR A 17 -8.22 22.27 26.53
CA THR A 17 -9.07 23.20 25.80
C THR A 17 -8.26 24.12 24.91
N GLY A 18 -8.87 24.57 23.80
CA GLY A 18 -8.25 25.41 22.79
C GLY A 18 -8.10 24.69 21.46
N ARG A 19 -7.48 25.37 20.51
CA ARG A 19 -7.17 24.77 19.22
C ARG A 19 -6.08 23.72 19.34
N GLY A 20 -6.34 22.52 18.86
CA GLY A 20 -5.42 21.39 18.98
C GLY A 20 -5.58 20.35 17.88
N THR A 21 -4.64 19.42 17.86
CA THR A 21 -4.66 18.25 16.98
C THR A 21 -4.66 16.99 17.85
N VAL A 22 -5.63 16.12 17.64
CA VAL A 22 -5.71 14.80 18.27
C VAL A 22 -5.37 13.76 17.21
N CYS A 23 -4.28 13.03 17.43
CA CYS A 23 -3.81 11.98 16.52
C CYS A 23 -4.11 10.62 17.14
N VAL A 24 -4.61 9.70 16.34
CA VAL A 24 -4.87 8.32 16.76
C VAL A 24 -4.12 7.38 15.80
N VAL A 25 -3.33 6.49 16.38
CA VAL A 25 -2.59 5.45 15.66
C VAL A 25 -3.09 4.10 16.16
N GLY A 26 -3.39 3.20 15.26
CA GLY A 26 -3.80 1.84 15.56
C GLY A 26 -2.93 0.80 14.87
N ASN A 27 -2.81 -0.37 15.49
CA ASN A 27 -2.09 -1.52 14.95
C ASN A 27 -0.61 -1.24 14.62
N LEU A 28 0.03 -0.37 15.38
CA LEU A 28 1.46 -0.13 15.28
C LEU A 28 2.20 -1.19 16.10
N ALA A 29 3.15 -1.87 15.49
CA ALA A 29 4.01 -2.81 16.19
C ALA A 29 5.23 -2.08 16.80
N ASP A 30 5.82 -2.70 17.83
CA ASP A 30 7.04 -2.18 18.44
C ASP A 30 8.16 -2.09 17.40
N GLY A 31 8.83 -0.94 17.38
CA GLY A 31 9.94 -0.67 16.46
C GLY A 31 9.56 -0.16 15.07
N GLU A 32 8.28 -0.11 14.71
CA GLU A 32 7.82 0.51 13.45
C GLU A 32 7.97 2.03 13.47
N ILE A 33 8.05 2.64 14.64
CA ILE A 33 8.48 4.03 14.87
C ILE A 33 9.69 4.03 15.80
N ALA A 34 10.80 4.56 15.31
CA ALA A 34 12.06 4.55 16.07
C ALA A 34 12.01 5.45 17.32
N ALA A 35 11.36 6.61 17.22
CA ALA A 35 11.17 7.52 18.34
C ALA A 35 9.95 8.43 18.10
N TRP A 36 9.18 8.69 19.16
CA TRP A 36 8.07 9.63 19.13
C TRP A 36 8.57 11.07 19.27
N PRO A 37 8.17 11.98 18.40
CA PRO A 37 8.58 13.38 18.47
C PRO A 37 7.78 14.15 19.54
N ASP A 38 8.40 15.22 20.06
CA ASP A 38 7.81 16.07 21.09
C ASP A 38 6.87 17.16 20.55
N ASN A 39 6.77 17.29 19.23
CA ASN A 39 5.99 18.36 18.61
C ASN A 39 5.28 17.89 17.32
N LEU A 40 4.27 18.65 16.91
CA LEU A 40 3.42 18.32 15.75
C LEU A 40 4.21 18.30 14.44
N SER A 41 5.21 19.16 14.28
CA SER A 41 6.04 19.18 13.06
C SER A 41 6.83 17.87 12.90
N GLY A 42 7.49 17.43 13.95
CA GLY A 42 8.16 16.14 13.98
C GLY A 42 7.18 14.98 13.79
N PHE A 43 5.97 15.08 14.37
CA PHE A 43 4.94 14.06 14.19
C PHE A 43 4.46 13.97 12.74
N LYS A 44 4.36 15.08 12.04
CA LYS A 44 3.99 15.13 10.60
C LYS A 44 5.06 14.52 9.69
N SER A 45 6.33 14.52 10.10
CA SER A 45 7.43 13.92 9.37
C SER A 45 7.75 12.47 9.78
N LEU A 46 6.97 11.88 10.69
CA LEU A 46 7.17 10.51 11.13
C LEU A 46 6.98 9.51 10.00
N VAL A 47 7.97 8.62 9.87
CA VAL A 47 7.94 7.50 8.92
C VAL A 47 7.68 6.20 9.68
N VAL A 48 6.74 5.42 9.19
CA VAL A 48 6.46 4.05 9.64
C VAL A 48 7.14 3.08 8.69
N ASP A 49 7.96 2.19 9.24
CA ASP A 49 8.61 1.12 8.46
C ASP A 49 7.78 -0.17 8.54
N MET A 50 7.25 -0.56 7.40
CA MET A 50 6.43 -1.76 7.23
C MET A 50 7.15 -2.79 6.33
N GLY A 51 8.46 -2.98 6.53
CA GLY A 51 9.31 -3.88 5.73
C GLY A 51 8.77 -5.32 5.63
N TRP A 52 7.99 -5.77 6.64
CA TRP A 52 7.31 -7.06 6.64
C TRP A 52 6.30 -7.25 5.49
N LEU A 53 5.84 -6.18 4.83
CA LEU A 53 4.96 -6.26 3.65
C LEU A 53 5.59 -7.05 2.51
N LYS A 54 6.92 -7.02 2.37
CA LYS A 54 7.65 -7.74 1.31
C LYS A 54 7.52 -9.26 1.42
N GLU A 55 7.30 -9.76 2.62
CA GLU A 55 7.20 -11.19 2.91
C GLU A 55 5.77 -11.72 2.80
N ARG A 56 4.82 -10.85 2.41
CA ARG A 56 3.38 -11.16 2.36
C ARG A 56 2.87 -11.76 3.68
N ASN A 57 3.42 -11.31 4.79
CA ASN A 57 2.97 -11.73 6.11
C ASN A 57 1.56 -11.17 6.36
N THR A 58 0.56 -12.04 6.22
CA THR A 58 -0.86 -11.69 6.37
C THR A 58 -1.32 -11.67 7.82
N ASP A 59 -0.47 -12.11 8.75
CA ASP A 59 -0.82 -12.22 10.18
C ASP A 59 -0.65 -10.89 10.92
N ARG A 60 0.01 -9.92 10.30
CA ARG A 60 0.15 -8.58 10.86
C ARG A 60 -1.01 -7.68 10.47
N ASN A 61 -1.52 -6.97 11.45
CA ASN A 61 -2.51 -5.92 11.22
C ASN A 61 -1.84 -4.70 10.57
N VAL A 62 -2.52 -4.16 9.58
CA VAL A 62 -2.08 -2.95 8.89
C VAL A 62 -2.21 -1.75 9.83
N CYS A 63 -1.17 -0.92 9.88
CA CYS A 63 -1.19 0.32 10.65
C CYS A 63 -2.31 1.25 10.17
N LEU A 64 -3.02 1.82 11.13
CA LEU A 64 -4.12 2.77 10.94
C LEU A 64 -3.71 4.13 11.51
N PHE A 65 -4.09 5.19 10.84
CA PHE A 65 -3.88 6.55 11.31
C PHE A 65 -5.08 7.43 11.01
N GLY A 66 -5.35 8.34 11.91
CA GLY A 66 -6.31 9.42 11.72
C GLY A 66 -6.03 10.58 12.65
N TYR A 67 -6.58 11.73 12.34
CA TYR A 67 -6.46 12.90 13.20
C TYR A 67 -7.72 13.77 13.16
N TYR A 68 -7.89 14.53 14.21
CA TYR A 68 -8.82 15.64 14.32
C TYR A 68 -8.00 16.92 14.49
N GLU A 69 -8.33 17.96 13.78
CA GLU A 69 -7.78 19.30 13.97
C GLU A 69 -8.92 20.29 14.15
N GLY A 70 -8.94 20.99 15.28
CA GLY A 70 -10.03 21.92 15.59
C GLY A 70 -9.97 22.48 17.00
N GLU A 71 -11.06 23.18 17.36
CA GLU A 71 -11.27 23.75 18.69
C GLU A 71 -11.83 22.68 19.63
N ILE A 72 -11.21 22.52 20.79
CA ILE A 72 -11.68 21.67 21.88
C ILE A 72 -12.19 22.60 22.97
N ALA A 73 -13.51 22.77 23.04
CA ALA A 73 -14.14 23.65 24.01
C ALA A 73 -14.20 23.01 25.41
N ALA A 74 -14.34 23.83 26.44
CA ALA A 74 -14.65 23.33 27.77
C ALA A 74 -16.01 22.58 27.75
N GLY A 75 -16.00 21.35 28.26
CA GLY A 75 -17.18 20.48 28.20
C GLY A 75 -17.32 19.64 26.95
N THR A 76 -16.36 19.67 26.04
CA THR A 76 -16.31 18.70 24.94
C THR A 76 -16.25 17.28 25.50
N THR A 77 -17.24 16.46 25.18
CA THR A 77 -17.37 15.06 25.67
C THR A 77 -16.86 14.03 24.71
N ALA A 78 -16.70 14.37 23.42
CA ALA A 78 -16.20 13.46 22.40
C ALA A 78 -15.50 14.21 21.26
N VAL A 79 -14.47 13.58 20.72
CA VAL A 79 -13.79 13.97 19.48
C VAL A 79 -13.80 12.76 18.55
N ASN A 80 -14.32 12.93 17.34
CA ASN A 80 -14.38 11.85 16.35
C ASN A 80 -13.15 11.87 15.45
N VAL A 81 -12.47 10.74 15.34
CA VAL A 81 -11.31 10.55 14.45
C VAL A 81 -11.61 9.40 13.51
N VAL A 82 -11.51 9.65 12.21
CA VAL A 82 -11.65 8.62 11.19
C VAL A 82 -10.27 8.04 10.87
N LEU A 83 -10.12 6.72 11.04
CA LEU A 83 -8.86 6.03 10.79
C LEU A 83 -8.82 5.51 9.36
N GLY A 84 -7.73 5.82 8.66
CA GLY A 84 -7.38 5.26 7.35
C GLY A 84 -6.19 4.30 7.46
N ARG A 85 -6.08 3.36 6.53
CA ARG A 85 -4.92 2.46 6.43
C ARG A 85 -3.73 3.22 5.86
N LEU A 86 -2.52 2.95 6.37
CA LEU A 86 -1.28 3.52 5.81
C LEU A 86 -0.85 2.83 4.50
N VAL A 87 -1.51 1.76 4.11
CA VAL A 87 -1.21 1.01 2.90
C VAL A 87 -2.31 1.15 1.86
N CYS A 88 -1.96 0.93 0.59
CA CYS A 88 -2.90 0.58 -0.46
C CYS A 88 -2.93 -0.93 -0.70
N ARG A 89 -4.00 -1.40 -1.33
CA ARG A 89 -4.15 -2.79 -1.77
C ARG A 89 -4.12 -2.85 -3.28
N LEU A 90 -3.28 -3.73 -3.81
CA LEU A 90 -3.18 -4.02 -5.23
C LEU A 90 -3.82 -5.40 -5.49
N ASN A 91 -4.85 -5.44 -6.31
CA ASN A 91 -5.46 -6.66 -6.81
C ASN A 91 -4.94 -6.90 -8.23
N ILE A 92 -4.18 -7.95 -8.42
CA ILE A 92 -3.58 -8.31 -9.70
C ILE A 92 -4.32 -9.51 -10.27
N ALA A 93 -4.90 -9.35 -11.44
CA ALA A 93 -5.54 -10.43 -12.19
C ALA A 93 -4.69 -10.72 -13.42
N VAL A 94 -4.13 -11.93 -13.52
CA VAL A 94 -3.30 -12.36 -14.65
C VAL A 94 -4.00 -13.45 -15.44
N SER A 95 -4.13 -13.26 -16.75
CA SER A 95 -4.72 -14.21 -17.67
C SER A 95 -3.93 -14.25 -18.97
N ALA A 96 -4.19 -15.24 -19.81
CA ALA A 96 -3.67 -15.30 -21.17
C ALA A 96 -4.77 -14.98 -22.19
N LYS A 97 -4.42 -14.28 -23.26
CA LYS A 97 -5.32 -14.06 -24.41
C LYS A 97 -5.67 -15.37 -25.08
N THR A 98 -4.70 -16.26 -25.19
CA THR A 98 -4.88 -17.62 -25.70
C THR A 98 -4.44 -18.62 -24.63
N ALA A 99 -5.31 -19.54 -24.28
CA ALA A 99 -5.00 -20.57 -23.30
C ALA A 99 -3.84 -21.48 -23.77
N GLY A 100 -3.04 -21.93 -22.82
CA GLY A 100 -2.08 -22.99 -23.04
C GLY A 100 -0.70 -22.58 -23.54
N ILE A 101 -0.48 -21.29 -23.86
CA ILE A 101 0.82 -20.83 -24.39
C ILE A 101 1.79 -20.36 -23.31
N PHE A 102 1.30 -20.00 -22.13
CA PHE A 102 2.15 -19.54 -21.02
C PHE A 102 2.19 -20.57 -19.90
N SER A 103 3.40 -20.95 -19.47
CA SER A 103 3.66 -21.79 -18.31
C SER A 103 4.70 -21.15 -17.40
N ASN A 104 4.92 -21.72 -16.22
CA ASN A 104 5.90 -21.22 -15.24
C ASN A 104 5.78 -19.71 -15.00
N VAL A 105 4.54 -19.22 -14.84
CA VAL A 105 4.28 -17.80 -14.66
C VAL A 105 4.61 -17.38 -13.24
N ARG A 106 5.51 -16.41 -13.14
CA ARG A 106 5.93 -15.79 -11.87
C ARG A 106 5.71 -14.31 -11.95
N ILE A 107 5.39 -13.72 -10.83
CA ILE A 107 5.22 -12.26 -10.71
C ILE A 107 6.03 -11.74 -9.54
N GLN A 108 6.51 -10.51 -9.68
CA GLN A 108 7.25 -9.81 -8.66
C GLN A 108 6.82 -8.34 -8.67
N LEU A 109 6.47 -7.83 -7.50
CA LEU A 109 6.25 -6.40 -7.32
C LEU A 109 7.61 -5.74 -7.10
N GLN A 110 7.99 -4.84 -7.99
CA GLN A 110 9.26 -4.13 -7.96
C GLN A 110 9.07 -2.68 -7.57
N ASN A 111 10.07 -2.11 -6.93
CA ASN A 111 10.07 -0.71 -6.47
C ASN A 111 8.81 -0.35 -5.69
N ALA A 112 8.31 -1.28 -4.88
CA ALA A 112 7.16 -1.07 -4.03
C ALA A 112 7.57 -0.48 -2.69
N GLN A 113 6.86 0.53 -2.25
CA GLN A 113 7.14 1.20 -0.98
C GLN A 113 6.73 0.33 0.20
N THR A 114 7.60 0.29 1.21
CA THR A 114 7.33 -0.33 2.51
C THR A 114 7.36 0.68 3.65
N LYS A 115 7.78 1.90 3.36
CA LYS A 115 7.79 3.01 4.32
C LYS A 115 6.76 4.04 3.92
N GLY A 116 6.07 4.61 4.89
CA GLY A 116 5.08 5.66 4.65
C GLY A 116 5.11 6.70 5.74
N TYR A 117 4.83 7.96 5.38
CA TYR A 117 4.60 8.99 6.39
C TYR A 117 3.33 8.68 7.16
N LEU A 118 3.36 8.90 8.48
CA LEU A 118 2.17 8.71 9.31
C LEU A 118 1.07 9.69 8.88
N PHE A 119 1.38 10.97 8.75
CA PHE A 119 0.45 11.96 8.22
C PHE A 119 0.33 11.86 6.70
N PRO A 120 -0.89 11.89 6.14
CA PRO A 120 -1.07 12.05 4.71
C PRO A 120 -0.60 13.44 4.30
N SER A 121 0.19 13.51 3.25
CA SER A 121 0.63 14.78 2.69
C SER A 121 0.69 14.68 1.18
N ASP A 122 0.06 15.63 0.50
CA ASP A 122 0.20 15.77 -0.95
C ASP A 122 1.52 16.47 -1.34
N VAL A 123 2.27 16.95 -0.35
CA VAL A 123 3.51 17.71 -0.54
C VAL A 123 4.75 16.82 -0.41
N TYR A 124 4.63 15.70 0.28
CA TYR A 124 5.76 14.81 0.51
C TYR A 124 5.72 13.63 -0.47
N LEU A 125 6.80 13.48 -1.20
CA LEU A 125 7.12 12.25 -1.91
C LEU A 125 7.19 11.09 -0.90
N SER A 126 6.99 9.89 -1.38
CA SER A 126 7.16 8.70 -0.54
C SER A 126 8.58 8.69 0.07
N PRO A 127 8.74 8.27 1.34
CA PRO A 127 10.05 8.17 1.94
C PRO A 127 10.92 7.21 1.13
N GLU A 128 12.22 7.44 1.11
CA GLU A 128 13.16 6.47 0.53
C GLU A 128 13.02 5.10 1.23
N GLY A 129 13.03 4.03 0.46
CA GLY A 129 12.95 2.68 1.01
C GLY A 129 12.08 1.70 0.24
N GLY A 130 11.74 2.04 -1.01
CA GLY A 130 11.13 1.10 -1.94
C GLY A 130 12.05 -0.10 -2.23
N GLY A 131 11.49 -1.18 -2.69
CA GLY A 131 12.26 -2.34 -3.08
C GLY A 131 11.39 -3.44 -3.66
N ASP A 132 12.05 -4.52 -4.02
CA ASP A 132 11.38 -5.64 -4.65
C ASP A 132 10.78 -6.57 -3.60
N TYR A 133 9.56 -7.01 -3.85
CA TYR A 133 8.89 -8.04 -3.06
C TYR A 133 9.38 -9.43 -3.50
N THR A 134 9.15 -10.42 -2.68
CA THR A 134 9.48 -11.82 -3.02
C THR A 134 8.72 -12.24 -4.28
N GLU A 135 9.46 -12.84 -5.23
CA GLU A 135 8.87 -13.40 -6.46
C GLU A 135 7.87 -14.50 -6.11
N GLU A 136 6.70 -14.46 -6.72
CA GLU A 136 5.63 -15.42 -6.47
C GLU A 136 5.32 -16.25 -7.71
N VAL A 137 5.19 -17.55 -7.52
CA VAL A 137 4.73 -18.47 -8.56
C VAL A 137 3.20 -18.37 -8.68
N VAL A 138 2.72 -17.90 -9.82
CA VAL A 138 1.28 -17.85 -10.15
C VAL A 138 0.82 -19.17 -10.75
N ILE A 139 1.62 -19.71 -11.69
CA ILE A 139 1.43 -21.00 -12.34
C ILE A 139 2.75 -21.75 -12.31
N GLY A 140 2.75 -22.99 -11.85
CA GLY A 140 3.92 -23.87 -11.88
C GLY A 140 4.36 -24.29 -13.28
N ALA A 141 5.50 -24.94 -13.36
CA ALA A 141 6.11 -25.33 -14.63
C ALA A 141 5.30 -26.43 -15.37
N ASP A 142 4.54 -27.21 -14.63
CA ASP A 142 3.70 -28.33 -15.11
C ASP A 142 2.28 -27.91 -15.51
N LYS A 143 1.94 -26.63 -15.35
CA LYS A 143 0.63 -26.08 -15.64
C LYS A 143 0.72 -24.93 -16.64
N VAL A 144 -0.40 -24.64 -17.28
CA VAL A 144 -0.51 -23.54 -18.23
C VAL A 144 -1.53 -22.51 -17.80
N LEU A 145 -1.25 -21.25 -18.14
CA LEU A 145 -2.16 -20.14 -17.85
C LEU A 145 -3.37 -20.21 -18.79
N GLY A 146 -4.55 -20.09 -18.21
CA GLY A 146 -5.81 -20.07 -18.92
C GLY A 146 -6.26 -18.64 -19.30
N ILE A 147 -7.44 -18.57 -19.94
CA ILE A 147 -8.14 -17.32 -20.23
C ILE A 147 -8.78 -16.76 -18.94
N ALA A 148 -9.22 -17.63 -18.04
CA ALA A 148 -9.76 -17.21 -16.74
C ALA A 148 -8.64 -16.57 -15.89
N PRO A 149 -8.87 -15.40 -15.30
CA PRO A 149 -7.86 -14.69 -14.56
C PRO A 149 -7.52 -15.39 -13.23
N LEU A 150 -6.24 -15.42 -12.90
CA LEU A 150 -5.74 -15.80 -11.59
C LEU A 150 -5.49 -14.54 -10.78
N TYR A 151 -6.01 -14.51 -9.56
CA TYR A 151 -5.96 -13.34 -8.70
C TYR A 151 -4.85 -13.45 -7.66
N ARG A 152 -4.14 -12.34 -7.48
CA ARG A 152 -3.18 -12.12 -6.40
C ARG A 152 -3.45 -10.75 -5.81
N TYR A 153 -3.12 -10.59 -4.52
CA TYR A 153 -3.20 -9.27 -3.89
C TYR A 153 -1.93 -8.98 -3.09
N TYR A 154 -1.59 -7.72 -3.06
CA TYR A 154 -0.46 -7.19 -2.31
C TYR A 154 -0.92 -5.99 -1.50
N TYR A 155 -0.27 -5.78 -0.38
CA TYR A 155 -0.31 -4.51 0.34
C TYR A 155 1.04 -3.85 0.18
N MET A 156 1.06 -2.52 0.03
CA MET A 156 2.27 -1.71 0.03
C MET A 156 1.97 -0.36 0.66
N ALA A 157 2.99 0.32 1.19
CA ALA A 157 2.86 1.72 1.56
C ALA A 157 2.53 2.57 0.32
N GLU A 158 1.99 3.75 0.52
CA GLU A 158 1.74 4.62 -0.63
C GLU A 158 3.04 4.95 -1.37
N ASN A 159 2.95 4.98 -2.69
CA ASN A 159 4.01 5.45 -3.56
C ASN A 159 3.48 6.65 -4.34
N VAL A 160 3.76 7.85 -3.85
CA VAL A 160 3.41 9.10 -4.54
C VAL A 160 4.60 9.49 -5.39
N THR A 161 4.39 9.51 -6.71
CA THR A 161 5.43 9.87 -7.68
C THR A 161 5.11 11.22 -8.29
N GLU A 162 6.10 12.09 -8.37
CA GLU A 162 5.98 13.32 -9.15
C GLU A 162 6.47 13.08 -10.57
N GLY A 163 5.60 13.37 -11.55
CA GLY A 163 5.97 13.44 -12.95
C GLY A 163 6.30 12.11 -13.61
N THR A 164 7.26 12.17 -14.53
CA THR A 164 7.51 11.12 -15.53
C THR A 164 8.66 10.18 -15.21
N ASP A 165 9.34 10.35 -14.07
CA ASP A 165 10.48 9.47 -13.76
C ASP A 165 10.02 8.03 -13.56
N SER A 166 10.41 7.17 -14.51
CA SER A 166 10.05 5.76 -14.48
C SER A 166 10.79 4.98 -13.39
N GLY A 167 11.87 5.52 -12.84
CA GLY A 167 12.67 4.88 -11.78
C GLY A 167 11.94 4.80 -10.45
N GLU A 168 11.00 5.71 -10.21
CA GLU A 168 10.25 5.78 -8.94
C GLU A 168 8.92 5.02 -8.96
N ARG A 169 8.50 4.53 -10.12
CA ARG A 169 7.21 3.85 -10.28
C ARG A 169 7.24 2.44 -9.72
N THR A 170 6.18 2.07 -9.04
CA THR A 170 5.95 0.66 -8.71
C THR A 170 5.65 -0.13 -9.98
N ARG A 171 6.30 -1.27 -10.15
CA ARG A 171 6.17 -2.14 -11.32
C ARG A 171 5.74 -3.54 -10.95
N LEU A 172 5.01 -4.17 -11.85
CA LEU A 172 4.83 -5.61 -11.84
C LEU A 172 5.72 -6.23 -12.92
N GLN A 173 6.70 -7.01 -12.48
CA GLN A 173 7.48 -7.86 -13.38
C GLN A 173 6.78 -9.22 -13.51
N ILE A 174 6.62 -9.67 -14.74
CA ILE A 174 6.08 -10.98 -15.06
C ILE A 174 7.15 -11.75 -15.81
N LYS A 175 7.50 -12.94 -15.31
CA LYS A 175 8.36 -13.91 -15.97
C LYS A 175 7.54 -15.15 -16.29
N ALA A 176 7.71 -15.71 -17.45
CA ALA A 176 6.99 -16.92 -17.90
C ALA A 176 7.77 -17.66 -18.99
N LYS A 177 7.29 -18.85 -19.35
CA LYS A 177 7.66 -19.51 -20.61
C LYS A 177 6.49 -19.38 -21.58
N LYS A 178 6.74 -18.83 -22.77
CA LYS A 178 5.79 -18.74 -23.88
C LYS A 178 6.17 -19.72 -24.95
N GLY A 179 5.42 -20.80 -25.14
CA GLY A 179 5.77 -21.86 -26.08
C GLY A 179 7.15 -22.49 -25.81
N GLY A 180 7.58 -22.53 -24.54
CA GLY A 180 8.89 -23.02 -24.14
C GLY A 180 10.01 -21.97 -24.07
N ALA A 181 9.87 -20.83 -24.73
CA ALA A 181 10.84 -19.73 -24.69
C ALA A 181 10.63 -18.82 -23.47
N GLU A 182 11.72 -18.23 -22.98
CA GLU A 182 11.64 -17.25 -21.88
C GLU A 182 10.87 -15.99 -22.31
N TYR A 183 9.99 -15.55 -21.44
CA TYR A 183 9.18 -14.36 -21.61
C TYR A 183 9.29 -13.48 -20.35
N THR A 184 9.55 -12.20 -20.55
CA THR A 184 9.57 -11.23 -19.47
C THR A 184 8.82 -9.97 -19.89
N LYS A 185 7.98 -9.46 -19.01
CA LYS A 185 7.25 -8.20 -19.21
C LYS A 185 7.26 -7.42 -17.89
N ALA A 186 7.53 -6.12 -17.98
CA ALA A 186 7.38 -5.19 -16.87
C ALA A 186 6.24 -4.20 -17.17
N ILE A 187 5.43 -3.90 -16.16
CA ILE A 187 4.25 -3.04 -16.29
C ILE A 187 4.30 -2.03 -15.13
N ASP A 188 4.35 -0.75 -15.46
CA ASP A 188 4.21 0.31 -14.46
C ASP A 188 2.78 0.33 -13.94
N LEU A 189 2.62 0.31 -12.62
CA LEU A 189 1.31 0.31 -11.97
C LEU A 189 0.86 1.76 -11.73
N GLY A 190 -0.39 2.05 -12.11
CA GLY A 190 -0.96 3.39 -11.99
C GLY A 190 -2.00 3.65 -13.09
N ARG A 191 -2.29 4.91 -13.30
CA ARG A 191 -3.22 5.38 -14.34
C ARG A 191 -2.44 5.96 -15.53
N SER A 192 -2.09 5.09 -16.46
CA SER A 192 -1.31 5.49 -17.65
C SER A 192 -2.05 6.47 -18.56
N ASP A 193 -3.40 6.47 -18.53
CA ASP A 193 -4.25 7.38 -19.32
C ASP A 193 -4.06 8.87 -18.95
N ILE A 194 -3.68 9.14 -17.71
CA ILE A 194 -3.42 10.49 -17.20
C ILE A 194 -2.00 10.67 -16.68
N HIS A 195 -1.11 9.71 -16.93
CA HIS A 195 0.29 9.72 -16.46
C HIS A 195 0.43 9.87 -14.93
N ASP A 196 -0.57 9.41 -14.16
CA ASP A 196 -0.52 9.35 -12.71
C ASP A 196 -0.18 7.92 -12.26
N TYR A 197 1.05 7.72 -11.83
CA TYR A 197 1.54 6.43 -11.32
C TYR A 197 1.57 6.39 -9.79
N SER A 198 0.95 7.36 -9.13
CA SER A 198 0.84 7.38 -7.68
C SER A 198 -0.14 6.33 -7.19
N LEU A 199 0.32 5.52 -6.23
CA LEU A 199 -0.48 4.53 -5.53
C LEU A 199 -0.70 5.03 -4.10
N ARG A 200 -1.85 5.65 -3.85
CA ARG A 200 -2.14 6.33 -2.59
C ARG A 200 -2.70 5.37 -1.55
N ARG A 201 -2.35 5.60 -0.28
CA ARG A 201 -2.85 4.84 0.89
C ARG A 201 -4.38 4.79 0.93
N ASN A 202 -4.91 3.85 1.68
CA ASN A 202 -6.33 3.61 1.92
C ASN A 202 -7.17 3.34 0.66
N ASN A 203 -6.52 3.12 -0.50
CA ASN A 203 -7.16 2.79 -1.77
C ASN A 203 -6.98 1.32 -2.15
N ASN A 204 -7.91 0.82 -2.96
CA ASN A 204 -7.82 -0.48 -3.62
C ASN A 204 -7.68 -0.25 -5.12
N TYR A 205 -6.60 -0.78 -5.69
CA TYR A 205 -6.35 -0.75 -7.12
C TYR A 205 -6.54 -2.14 -7.72
N THR A 206 -7.09 -2.22 -8.93
CA THR A 206 -7.26 -3.48 -9.65
C THR A 206 -6.59 -3.38 -11.02
N PHE A 207 -5.67 -4.28 -11.29
CA PHE A 207 -4.93 -4.37 -12.54
C PHE A 207 -5.26 -5.69 -13.22
N ASN A 208 -5.89 -5.61 -14.40
CA ASN A 208 -6.20 -6.77 -15.23
C ASN A 208 -5.12 -6.89 -16.32
N ILE A 209 -4.34 -7.95 -16.26
CA ILE A 209 -3.19 -8.17 -17.13
C ILE A 209 -3.45 -9.37 -18.01
N VAL A 210 -3.46 -9.11 -19.31
CA VAL A 210 -3.59 -10.15 -20.32
C VAL A 210 -2.25 -10.35 -21.01
N LEU A 211 -1.73 -11.57 -20.95
CA LEU A 211 -0.51 -11.97 -21.66
C LEU A 211 -0.85 -12.38 -23.09
N GLU A 212 -0.08 -11.84 -24.04
CA GLU A 212 -0.28 -12.04 -25.49
C GLU A 212 0.85 -12.80 -26.15
#